data_f9b5f2556f36c965c772bdefb37b8759
#
_entry.id   f9b5f2556f36c965c772bdefb37b8759
#
_cell.length_a   1.000
_cell.length_b   1.000
_cell.length_c   1.000
_cell.angle_alpha   90.00
_cell.angle_beta   90.00
_cell.angle_gamma   90.00
#
_symmetry.space_group_name_H-M   'P 1'
#
loop_
_entity.id
_entity.type
_entity.pdbx_description
1 polymer ?
#
loop_
_entity_poly.entity_id
_entity_poly.type
_entity_poly.pdbx_seq_one_letter_code
_entity_poly.pdbx_strand_id
1 'polypeptide(L)'
;FNYTSHTKGVHQGDVLSPLLSNIYLDQMDKFLEHSSIEFVRYADDFVLFFSSREACEQALARLKDFLATINLSLNEAKTSLHDKDSEFTFLGVNFRSHELSIGDDKFTHILSKLTSSSKKPDIAQSVEGINAYISHLKTISLKLFSPAQKDSFCLHFDEVLTNLTRKFLKTIDKHTLADALSNLNFPFELSHSLKKAKVLSYYKNAKRPAVKSVQNALEAKKREYTKSFSQSSVIHITTPFYFLALSQGKFVLKDKGTIKHKFPVAQITQIIINAQISLSSAVIKECAKRKISINFIDEKTNLSYATLFTANSAISKTAASQITLLKTKKSLRIAQQFIIGKLKNQINYLKYLDKYHKSLSSHISSMQEILTSHVPNAQSVSELLGFEGSSANAYWQAIAKAIDYKFSFTARITQGATDIVNSALNYGYAILYSKILKSIAAVGLSPHVSYLHALDEQKPTLAFDLIEEFRAFIVDRAIISMVNKNEPFEIKDGLLSAKTRQNIAKNVNEKLFAYTQYRGEQLKAQDIIDKQAYALKRAVTQNEKYKPFIGRFQ
;
A
#
# COMPACT_ATOMS: atom_id res chain seq x y z
N PHE A 1 23.34 -7.96 34.72
CA PHE A 1 22.46 -9.02 34.17
C PHE A 1 22.51 -10.18 35.15
N ASN A 2 21.44 -10.38 35.96
CA ASN A 2 21.30 -11.57 36.79
C ASN A 2 20.74 -12.69 35.90
N TYR A 3 21.57 -13.65 35.56
CA TYR A 3 21.16 -14.90 34.93
C TYR A 3 20.51 -15.79 36.00
N THR A 4 19.20 -15.87 36.02
CA THR A 4 18.48 -16.94 36.72
C THR A 4 18.35 -18.11 35.74
N SER A 5 19.09 -19.19 36.00
CA SER A 5 18.93 -20.43 35.22
C SER A 5 17.61 -21.08 35.60
N HIS A 6 16.62 -21.03 34.73
CA HIS A 6 15.40 -21.81 34.84
C HIS A 6 15.68 -23.23 34.33
N THR A 7 15.52 -24.21 35.17
CA THR A 7 15.76 -25.63 34.86
C THR A 7 14.53 -26.34 34.26
N LYS A 8 13.37 -25.67 34.18
CA LYS A 8 12.13 -26.22 33.62
C LYS A 8 11.30 -25.12 32.91
N GLY A 9 10.70 -25.48 31.76
CA GLY A 9 9.79 -24.64 31.04
C GLY A 9 10.48 -23.68 30.05
N VAL A 10 9.68 -22.84 29.37
CA VAL A 10 10.13 -21.78 28.46
C VAL A 10 9.86 -20.42 29.08
N HIS A 11 10.72 -19.44 28.80
CA HIS A 11 10.60 -18.10 29.39
C HIS A 11 9.33 -17.40 28.84
N GLN A 12 8.49 -16.87 29.71
CA GLN A 12 7.30 -16.14 29.31
C GLN A 12 7.69 -14.80 28.68
N GLY A 13 7.28 -14.56 27.41
CA GLY A 13 7.59 -13.34 26.67
C GLY A 13 8.82 -13.43 25.75
N ASP A 14 9.51 -14.55 25.69
CA ASP A 14 10.62 -14.75 24.74
C ASP A 14 10.09 -15.07 23.34
N VAL A 15 10.79 -14.62 22.31
CA VAL A 15 10.38 -14.73 20.90
C VAL A 15 10.25 -16.20 20.44
N LEU A 16 11.09 -17.09 20.98
CA LEU A 16 11.11 -18.51 20.64
C LEU A 16 10.17 -19.36 21.48
N SER A 17 9.69 -18.86 22.62
CA SER A 17 8.86 -19.63 23.55
C SER A 17 7.59 -20.23 22.94
N PRO A 18 6.82 -19.49 22.09
CA PRO A 18 5.64 -20.08 21.44
C PRO A 18 6.00 -21.21 20.48
N LEU A 19 7.13 -21.10 19.78
CA LEU A 19 7.59 -22.14 18.87
C LEU A 19 8.03 -23.39 19.62
N LEU A 20 8.84 -23.21 20.67
CA LEU A 20 9.31 -24.33 21.50
C LEU A 20 8.15 -25.02 22.22
N SER A 21 7.18 -24.26 22.76
CA SER A 21 5.94 -24.82 23.33
C SER A 21 5.18 -25.65 22.30
N ASN A 22 5.02 -25.17 21.08
CA ASN A 22 4.31 -25.90 20.03
C ASN A 22 5.06 -27.18 19.62
N ILE A 23 6.39 -27.15 19.51
CA ILE A 23 7.19 -28.33 19.23
C ILE A 23 7.05 -29.38 20.36
N TYR A 24 7.03 -28.93 21.61
CA TYR A 24 6.90 -29.82 22.76
C TYR A 24 5.51 -30.45 22.83
N LEU A 25 4.46 -29.65 22.61
CA LEU A 25 3.06 -30.08 22.64
C LEU A 25 2.62 -30.86 21.38
N ASP A 26 3.42 -30.90 20.31
CA ASP A 26 3.21 -31.76 19.15
C ASP A 26 3.10 -33.25 19.53
N GLN A 27 3.76 -33.66 20.60
CA GLN A 27 3.63 -35.02 21.13
C GLN A 27 2.20 -35.30 21.65
N MET A 28 1.57 -34.31 22.28
CA MET A 28 0.17 -34.40 22.69
C MET A 28 -0.77 -34.38 21.47
N ASP A 29 -0.51 -33.54 20.49
CA ASP A 29 -1.31 -33.49 19.27
C ASP A 29 -1.28 -34.88 18.57
N LYS A 30 -0.11 -35.48 18.41
CA LYS A 30 0.05 -36.84 17.85
C LYS A 30 -0.66 -37.91 18.66
N PHE A 31 -0.61 -37.84 20.00
CA PHE A 31 -1.34 -38.75 20.87
C PHE A 31 -2.85 -38.66 20.64
N LEU A 32 -3.39 -37.44 20.56
CA LEU A 32 -4.81 -37.19 20.29
C LEU A 32 -5.24 -37.69 18.89
N GLU A 33 -4.44 -37.40 17.88
CA GLU A 33 -4.65 -37.89 16.51
C GLU A 33 -4.67 -39.41 16.42
N HIS A 34 -3.67 -40.09 17.02
CA HIS A 34 -3.61 -41.58 17.06
C HIS A 34 -4.78 -42.18 17.85
N SER A 35 -5.31 -41.44 18.82
CA SER A 35 -6.48 -41.85 19.57
C SER A 35 -7.81 -41.51 18.85
N SER A 36 -7.76 -40.93 17.64
CA SER A 36 -8.90 -40.46 16.86
C SER A 36 -9.82 -39.51 17.64
N ILE A 37 -9.24 -38.63 18.46
CA ILE A 37 -9.94 -37.60 19.22
C ILE A 37 -9.94 -36.32 18.43
N GLU A 38 -11.11 -35.76 18.17
CA GLU A 38 -11.24 -34.43 17.54
C GLU A 38 -10.87 -33.34 18.57
N PHE A 39 -9.97 -32.43 18.18
CA PHE A 39 -9.50 -31.37 19.06
C PHE A 39 -9.17 -30.08 18.32
N VAL A 40 -9.19 -28.99 19.08
CA VAL A 40 -8.65 -27.69 18.67
C VAL A 40 -7.71 -27.20 19.75
N ARG A 41 -6.46 -26.88 19.39
CA ARG A 41 -5.45 -26.33 20.30
C ARG A 41 -4.95 -24.97 19.83
N TYR A 42 -4.77 -24.08 20.77
CA TYR A 42 -4.10 -22.79 20.59
C TYR A 42 -3.10 -22.59 21.74
N ALA A 43 -1.82 -22.72 21.44
CA ALA A 43 -0.73 -22.77 22.43
C ALA A 43 -0.98 -23.89 23.47
N ASP A 44 -1.16 -23.54 24.76
CA ASP A 44 -1.45 -24.42 25.85
C ASP A 44 -2.95 -24.62 26.12
N ASP A 45 -3.82 -23.81 25.53
CA ASP A 45 -5.28 -23.95 25.62
C ASP A 45 -5.80 -24.90 24.54
N PHE A 46 -6.68 -25.85 24.91
CA PHE A 46 -7.27 -26.78 23.94
C PHE A 46 -8.70 -27.21 24.34
N VAL A 47 -9.46 -27.64 23.35
CA VAL A 47 -10.81 -28.22 23.49
C VAL A 47 -10.84 -29.54 22.75
N LEU A 48 -11.40 -30.56 23.40
CA LEU A 48 -11.61 -31.90 22.86
C LEU A 48 -13.09 -32.15 22.66
N PHE A 49 -13.47 -32.86 21.59
CA PHE A 49 -14.86 -33.13 21.24
C PHE A 49 -15.15 -34.61 21.33
N PHE A 50 -16.27 -34.96 21.98
CA PHE A 50 -16.72 -36.34 22.17
C PHE A 50 -18.21 -36.48 21.93
N SER A 51 -18.63 -37.71 21.57
CA SER A 51 -20.05 -38.04 21.38
C SER A 51 -20.77 -38.41 22.65
N SER A 52 -20.05 -38.79 23.72
CA SER A 52 -20.63 -39.12 25.03
C SER A 52 -19.76 -38.66 26.19
N ARG A 53 -20.36 -38.55 27.38
CA ARG A 53 -19.67 -38.13 28.60
C ARG A 53 -18.67 -39.19 29.06
N GLU A 54 -19.04 -40.46 28.98
CA GLU A 54 -18.19 -41.58 29.36
C GLU A 54 -16.92 -41.64 28.51
N ALA A 55 -17.04 -41.41 27.19
CA ALA A 55 -15.90 -41.31 26.26
C ALA A 55 -14.97 -40.15 26.63
N CYS A 56 -15.54 -39.00 27.03
CA CYS A 56 -14.79 -37.83 27.46
C CYS A 56 -14.00 -38.12 28.77
N GLU A 57 -14.64 -38.73 29.77
CA GLU A 57 -13.99 -39.06 31.08
C GLU A 57 -12.85 -40.09 30.89
N GLN A 58 -13.06 -41.11 30.05
CA GLN A 58 -12.02 -42.10 29.73
C GLN A 58 -10.85 -41.45 28.98
N ALA A 59 -11.13 -40.58 28.00
CA ALA A 59 -10.10 -39.87 27.27
C ALA A 59 -9.32 -38.91 28.16
N LEU A 60 -9.99 -38.24 29.11
CA LEU A 60 -9.35 -37.34 30.06
C LEU A 60 -8.37 -38.11 30.97
N ALA A 61 -8.75 -39.31 31.45
CA ALA A 61 -7.85 -40.15 32.25
C ALA A 61 -6.60 -40.55 31.42
N ARG A 62 -6.80 -41.05 30.19
CA ARG A 62 -5.70 -41.43 29.29
C ARG A 62 -4.79 -40.26 28.94
N LEU A 63 -5.36 -39.06 28.76
CA LEU A 63 -4.59 -37.84 28.46
C LEU A 63 -3.76 -37.43 29.70
N LYS A 64 -4.30 -37.52 30.93
CA LYS A 64 -3.55 -37.26 32.14
C LYS A 64 -2.34 -38.19 32.30
N ASP A 65 -2.53 -39.47 32.05
CA ASP A 65 -1.46 -40.47 32.08
C ASP A 65 -0.39 -40.17 31.01
N PHE A 66 -0.82 -39.87 29.82
CA PHE A 66 0.11 -39.51 28.73
C PHE A 66 0.92 -38.23 29.05
N LEU A 67 0.26 -37.16 29.51
CA LEU A 67 0.93 -35.90 29.87
C LEU A 67 1.96 -36.11 30.99
N ALA A 68 1.68 -36.99 31.95
CA ALA A 68 2.65 -37.34 32.98
C ALA A 68 3.93 -37.97 32.39
N THR A 69 3.83 -38.74 31.31
CA THR A 69 5.03 -39.32 30.62
C THR A 69 5.93 -38.26 30.00
N ILE A 70 5.37 -37.11 29.61
CA ILE A 70 6.12 -35.98 29.05
C ILE A 70 6.32 -34.84 30.06
N ASN A 71 6.22 -35.16 31.38
CA ASN A 71 6.39 -34.20 32.50
C ASN A 71 5.48 -32.96 32.43
N LEU A 72 4.27 -33.11 31.92
CA LEU A 72 3.21 -32.10 31.92
C LEU A 72 2.04 -32.59 32.81
N SER A 73 1.22 -31.61 33.24
CA SER A 73 -0.02 -31.88 33.96
C SER A 73 -1.10 -30.90 33.55
N LEU A 74 -2.36 -31.33 33.63
CA LEU A 74 -3.50 -30.45 33.41
C LEU A 74 -3.69 -29.51 34.60
N ASN A 75 -4.08 -28.27 34.32
CA ASN A 75 -4.53 -27.36 35.36
C ASN A 75 -5.98 -27.70 35.73
N GLU A 76 -6.17 -28.42 36.85
CA GLU A 76 -7.49 -28.90 37.27
C GLU A 76 -8.50 -27.77 37.52
N ALA A 77 -8.04 -26.61 37.98
CA ALA A 77 -8.91 -25.45 38.20
C ALA A 77 -9.45 -24.84 36.91
N LYS A 78 -8.80 -25.12 35.78
CA LYS A 78 -9.19 -24.61 34.44
C LYS A 78 -9.74 -25.69 33.51
N THR A 79 -9.64 -26.97 33.92
CA THR A 79 -10.15 -28.08 33.12
C THR A 79 -11.58 -28.36 33.52
N SER A 80 -12.51 -28.31 32.58
CA SER A 80 -13.93 -28.51 32.81
C SER A 80 -14.56 -29.35 31.71
N LEU A 81 -15.60 -30.10 32.07
CA LEU A 81 -16.43 -30.88 31.14
C LEU A 81 -17.72 -30.11 30.88
N HIS A 82 -18.06 -29.97 29.64
CA HIS A 82 -19.24 -29.23 29.20
C HIS A 82 -20.13 -30.12 28.35
N ASP A 83 -21.44 -30.08 28.58
CA ASP A 83 -22.43 -30.69 27.72
C ASP A 83 -22.76 -29.75 26.53
N LYS A 84 -23.39 -30.31 25.48
CA LYS A 84 -23.71 -29.60 24.24
C LYS A 84 -24.45 -28.28 24.45
N ASP A 85 -25.30 -28.19 25.46
CA ASP A 85 -26.14 -27.03 25.74
C ASP A 85 -25.56 -26.11 26.83
N SER A 86 -24.46 -26.52 27.46
CA SER A 86 -23.77 -25.71 28.47
C SER A 86 -22.88 -24.64 27.81
N GLU A 87 -22.76 -23.51 28.48
CA GLU A 87 -21.88 -22.43 28.04
C GLU A 87 -20.44 -22.68 28.53
N PHE A 88 -19.47 -22.49 27.64
CA PHE A 88 -18.06 -22.48 27.99
C PHE A 88 -17.32 -21.36 27.27
N THR A 89 -16.21 -20.93 27.82
CA THR A 89 -15.38 -19.87 27.23
C THR A 89 -14.07 -20.46 26.73
N PHE A 90 -13.75 -20.17 25.44
CA PHE A 90 -12.46 -20.53 24.86
C PHE A 90 -11.88 -19.32 24.12
N LEU A 91 -10.63 -18.96 24.42
CA LEU A 91 -9.93 -17.79 23.86
C LEU A 91 -10.70 -16.47 24.04
N GLY A 92 -11.50 -16.34 25.10
CA GLY A 92 -12.31 -15.17 25.40
C GLY A 92 -13.55 -15.03 24.50
N VAL A 93 -14.00 -16.13 23.92
CA VAL A 93 -15.28 -16.26 23.22
C VAL A 93 -16.13 -17.27 23.97
N ASN A 94 -17.37 -16.91 24.25
CA ASN A 94 -18.35 -17.80 24.85
C ASN A 94 -19.06 -18.59 23.75
N PHE A 95 -19.11 -19.89 23.94
CA PHE A 95 -19.81 -20.85 23.08
C PHE A 95 -21.02 -21.37 23.83
N ARG A 96 -22.20 -21.25 23.25
CA ARG A 96 -23.44 -21.81 23.78
C ARG A 96 -24.28 -22.34 22.63
N SER A 97 -24.35 -23.64 22.51
CA SER A 97 -25.11 -24.29 21.41
C SER A 97 -24.70 -23.76 20.02
N HIS A 98 -25.49 -22.89 19.42
CA HIS A 98 -25.21 -22.27 18.12
C HIS A 98 -24.92 -20.77 18.21
N GLU A 99 -24.80 -20.22 19.42
CA GLU A 99 -24.53 -18.80 19.62
C GLU A 99 -23.10 -18.59 20.08
N LEU A 100 -22.48 -17.56 19.48
CA LEU A 100 -21.17 -17.07 19.86
C LEU A 100 -21.30 -15.67 20.46
N SER A 101 -20.57 -15.40 21.54
CA SER A 101 -20.49 -14.07 22.11
C SER A 101 -19.08 -13.80 22.67
N ILE A 102 -18.75 -12.54 22.86
CA ILE A 102 -17.50 -12.18 23.54
C ILE A 102 -17.68 -12.36 25.05
N GLY A 103 -16.71 -12.98 25.72
CA GLY A 103 -16.72 -13.11 27.18
C GLY A 103 -16.80 -11.73 27.86
N ASP A 104 -17.52 -11.64 29.00
CA ASP A 104 -17.85 -10.37 29.63
C ASP A 104 -16.64 -9.55 30.05
N ASP A 105 -15.59 -10.18 30.56
CA ASP A 105 -14.33 -9.49 30.91
C ASP A 105 -13.68 -8.85 29.67
N LYS A 106 -13.65 -9.59 28.56
CA LYS A 106 -13.09 -9.11 27.29
C LYS A 106 -13.98 -8.01 26.68
N PHE A 107 -15.30 -8.13 26.81
CA PHE A 107 -16.23 -7.12 26.36
C PHE A 107 -16.08 -5.82 27.17
N THR A 108 -15.99 -5.90 28.49
CA THR A 108 -15.72 -4.77 29.37
C THR A 108 -14.39 -4.10 29.06
N HIS A 109 -13.35 -4.90 28.78
CA HIS A 109 -12.05 -4.37 28.34
C HIS A 109 -12.16 -3.63 26.99
N ILE A 110 -12.96 -4.14 26.05
CA ILE A 110 -13.22 -3.47 24.77
C ILE A 110 -13.86 -2.09 24.97
N LEU A 111 -14.85 -1.99 25.85
CA LEU A 111 -15.52 -0.71 26.16
C LEU A 111 -14.55 0.29 26.81
N SER A 112 -13.76 -0.16 27.78
CA SER A 112 -12.75 0.68 28.45
C SER A 112 -11.68 1.19 27.51
N LYS A 113 -11.24 0.37 26.56
CA LYS A 113 -10.24 0.72 25.58
C LYS A 113 -10.77 1.70 24.52
N LEU A 114 -12.05 1.61 24.15
CA LEU A 114 -12.73 2.61 23.33
C LEU A 114 -12.73 3.98 24.01
N THR A 115 -13.06 4.02 25.30
CA THR A 115 -13.02 5.25 26.09
C THR A 115 -11.61 5.83 26.18
N SER A 116 -10.59 5.01 26.41
CA SER A 116 -9.20 5.49 26.50
C SER A 116 -8.67 6.00 25.15
N SER A 117 -9.10 5.40 24.04
CA SER A 117 -8.73 5.83 22.68
C SER A 117 -9.25 7.23 22.35
N SER A 118 -10.34 7.67 23.00
CA SER A 118 -10.92 9.01 22.86
C SER A 118 -10.22 10.10 23.69
N LYS A 119 -9.40 9.71 24.70
CA LYS A 119 -8.78 10.63 25.66
C LYS A 119 -7.44 11.19 25.15
N LYS A 120 -7.43 11.84 23.99
CA LYS A 120 -6.23 12.50 23.46
C LYS A 120 -6.31 14.02 23.65
N PRO A 121 -5.16 14.73 23.61
CA PRO A 121 -5.12 16.19 23.77
C PRO A 121 -5.87 16.94 22.67
N ASP A 122 -5.80 16.42 21.44
CA ASP A 122 -6.40 17.02 20.26
C ASP A 122 -7.56 16.17 19.71
N ILE A 123 -8.55 16.84 19.10
CA ILE A 123 -9.76 16.20 18.54
C ILE A 123 -9.40 15.27 17.36
N ALA A 124 -8.49 15.69 16.49
CA ALA A 124 -8.10 14.89 15.33
C ALA A 124 -7.40 13.58 15.78
N GLN A 125 -6.52 13.66 16.78
CA GLN A 125 -5.87 12.50 17.38
C GLN A 125 -6.87 11.59 18.11
N SER A 126 -7.90 12.16 18.76
CA SER A 126 -8.97 11.40 19.41
C SER A 126 -9.79 10.62 18.37
N VAL A 127 -10.17 11.28 17.27
CA VAL A 127 -10.90 10.65 16.15
C VAL A 127 -10.05 9.57 15.47
N GLU A 128 -8.77 9.83 15.23
CA GLU A 128 -7.84 8.85 14.68
C GLU A 128 -7.68 7.63 15.58
N GLY A 129 -7.55 7.85 16.90
CA GLY A 129 -7.47 6.77 17.90
C GLY A 129 -8.72 5.92 17.94
N ILE A 130 -9.89 6.52 17.91
CA ILE A 130 -11.18 5.81 17.83
C ILE A 130 -11.27 5.01 16.52
N ASN A 131 -10.94 5.61 15.39
CA ASN A 131 -10.99 4.96 14.07
C ASN A 131 -10.04 3.77 13.97
N ALA A 132 -8.82 3.90 14.48
CA ALA A 132 -7.85 2.83 14.54
C ALA A 132 -8.38 1.65 15.37
N TYR A 133 -8.97 1.96 16.54
CA TYR A 133 -9.53 0.95 17.41
C TYR A 133 -10.76 0.25 16.80
N ILE A 134 -11.71 1.01 16.23
CA ILE A 134 -12.87 0.44 15.53
C ILE A 134 -12.43 -0.44 14.35
N SER A 135 -11.42 -0.02 13.60
CA SER A 135 -10.89 -0.80 12.48
C SER A 135 -10.27 -2.12 12.96
N HIS A 136 -9.57 -2.11 14.09
CA HIS A 136 -9.06 -3.32 14.71
C HIS A 136 -10.20 -4.25 15.18
N LEU A 137 -11.23 -3.72 15.82
CA LEU A 137 -12.38 -4.51 16.27
C LEU A 137 -13.18 -5.13 15.11
N LYS A 138 -13.29 -4.44 13.97
CA LYS A 138 -14.01 -4.93 12.78
C LYS A 138 -13.42 -6.22 12.20
N THR A 139 -12.15 -6.49 12.43
CA THR A 139 -11.48 -7.68 11.88
C THR A 139 -12.00 -8.97 12.51
N ILE A 140 -12.23 -8.99 13.83
CA ILE A 140 -12.62 -10.20 14.56
C ILE A 140 -13.77 -9.92 15.52
N SER A 141 -13.59 -9.02 16.50
CA SER A 141 -14.46 -8.94 17.69
C SER A 141 -15.89 -8.50 17.38
N LEU A 142 -16.12 -7.54 16.49
CA LEU A 142 -17.46 -7.04 16.19
C LEU A 142 -18.38 -8.09 15.53
N LYS A 143 -17.81 -9.09 14.89
CA LYS A 143 -18.56 -10.19 14.27
C LYS A 143 -19.10 -11.17 15.32
N LEU A 144 -18.42 -11.25 16.47
CA LEU A 144 -18.72 -12.16 17.57
C LEU A 144 -19.62 -11.52 18.63
N PHE A 145 -19.97 -10.24 18.50
CA PHE A 145 -20.89 -9.61 19.46
C PHE A 145 -22.29 -10.19 19.34
N SER A 146 -22.87 -10.61 20.47
CA SER A 146 -24.29 -10.90 20.56
C SER A 146 -25.13 -9.65 20.26
N PRO A 147 -26.43 -9.78 19.92
CA PRO A 147 -27.31 -8.62 19.73
C PRO A 147 -27.26 -7.64 20.90
N ALA A 148 -27.33 -8.14 22.14
CA ALA A 148 -27.26 -7.32 23.35
C ALA A 148 -25.92 -6.60 23.51
N GLN A 149 -24.81 -7.26 23.18
CA GLN A 149 -23.46 -6.66 23.18
C GLN A 149 -23.31 -5.60 22.11
N LYS A 150 -23.93 -5.77 20.92
CA LYS A 150 -23.98 -4.73 19.87
C LYS A 150 -24.69 -3.47 20.35
N ASP A 151 -25.84 -3.65 20.98
CA ASP A 151 -26.62 -2.53 21.51
C ASP A 151 -25.86 -1.80 22.64
N SER A 152 -25.29 -2.56 23.58
CA SER A 152 -24.47 -2.01 24.67
C SER A 152 -23.25 -1.26 24.14
N PHE A 153 -22.57 -1.81 23.14
CA PHE A 153 -21.42 -1.17 22.50
C PHE A 153 -21.83 0.13 21.79
N CYS A 154 -22.96 0.15 21.07
CA CYS A 154 -23.48 1.35 20.42
C CYS A 154 -23.82 2.44 21.43
N LEU A 155 -24.47 2.10 22.54
CA LEU A 155 -24.78 3.05 23.61
C LEU A 155 -23.50 3.65 24.23
N HIS A 156 -22.51 2.83 24.51
CA HIS A 156 -21.22 3.27 25.05
C HIS A 156 -20.46 4.14 24.03
N PHE A 157 -20.47 3.78 22.75
CA PHE A 157 -19.88 4.56 21.68
C PHE A 157 -20.50 5.95 21.56
N ASP A 158 -21.85 6.03 21.63
CA ASP A 158 -22.59 7.31 21.63
C ASP A 158 -22.25 8.17 22.86
N GLU A 159 -22.03 7.55 24.02
CA GLU A 159 -21.58 8.23 25.22
C GLU A 159 -20.16 8.81 25.08
N VAL A 160 -19.24 8.02 24.54
CA VAL A 160 -17.87 8.46 24.23
C VAL A 160 -17.88 9.65 23.27
N LEU A 161 -18.68 9.61 22.21
CA LEU A 161 -18.82 10.71 21.27
C LEU A 161 -19.44 11.96 21.90
N THR A 162 -20.42 11.77 22.76
CA THR A 162 -21.07 12.89 23.49
C THR A 162 -20.07 13.59 24.40
N ASN A 163 -19.26 12.83 25.13
CA ASN A 163 -18.23 13.35 26.02
C ASN A 163 -17.11 14.05 25.25
N LEU A 164 -16.68 13.45 24.12
CA LEU A 164 -15.69 14.05 23.21
C LEU A 164 -16.18 15.39 22.67
N THR A 165 -17.41 15.42 22.14
CA THR A 165 -18.03 16.62 21.62
C THR A 165 -18.14 17.71 22.70
N ARG A 166 -18.60 17.36 23.91
CA ARG A 166 -18.72 18.29 25.04
C ARG A 166 -17.36 18.84 25.48
N LYS A 167 -16.33 18.02 25.48
CA LYS A 167 -14.95 18.42 25.82
C LYS A 167 -14.43 19.50 24.85
N PHE A 168 -14.57 19.28 23.55
CA PHE A 168 -13.96 20.14 22.54
C PHE A 168 -14.85 21.33 22.09
N LEU A 169 -16.15 21.29 22.31
CA LEU A 169 -17.04 22.46 22.05
C LEU A 169 -16.65 23.72 22.79
N LYS A 170 -15.89 23.59 23.89
CA LYS A 170 -15.43 24.75 24.70
C LYS A 170 -14.12 25.36 24.19
N THR A 171 -13.37 24.65 23.36
CA THR A 171 -11.99 24.98 22.97
C THR A 171 -11.81 25.17 21.47
N ILE A 172 -12.72 24.65 20.66
CA ILE A 172 -12.60 24.63 19.20
C ILE A 172 -13.92 25.14 18.59
N ASP A 173 -13.83 25.85 17.45
CA ASP A 173 -15.01 26.28 16.72
C ASP A 173 -15.82 25.10 16.17
N LYS A 174 -17.12 25.32 15.96
CA LYS A 174 -18.07 24.27 15.55
C LYS A 174 -17.76 23.64 14.19
N HIS A 175 -17.10 24.38 13.27
CA HIS A 175 -16.77 23.86 11.94
C HIS A 175 -15.59 22.89 12.01
N THR A 176 -14.53 23.26 12.70
CA THR A 176 -13.35 22.40 12.94
C THR A 176 -13.73 21.13 13.69
N LEU A 177 -14.62 21.24 14.69
CA LEU A 177 -15.15 20.09 15.41
C LEU A 177 -15.98 19.19 14.50
N ALA A 178 -16.85 19.77 13.65
CA ALA A 178 -17.67 19.04 12.71
C ALA A 178 -16.81 18.30 11.66
N ASP A 179 -15.80 18.96 11.10
CA ASP A 179 -14.90 18.36 10.13
C ASP A 179 -14.09 17.19 10.73
N ALA A 180 -13.59 17.35 11.95
CA ALA A 180 -12.89 16.27 12.64
C ALA A 180 -13.78 15.06 12.88
N LEU A 181 -14.99 15.27 13.38
CA LEU A 181 -15.94 14.19 13.66
C LEU A 181 -16.54 13.57 12.39
N SER A 182 -16.57 14.27 11.25
CA SER A 182 -16.99 13.70 9.96
C SER A 182 -16.11 12.54 9.47
N ASN A 183 -14.90 12.46 9.99
CA ASN A 183 -13.94 11.40 9.68
C ASN A 183 -14.09 10.15 10.58
N LEU A 184 -15.09 10.12 11.48
CA LEU A 184 -15.31 8.94 12.34
C LEU A 184 -15.82 7.75 11.55
N ASN A 185 -15.22 6.60 11.81
CA ASN A 185 -15.71 5.31 11.37
C ASN A 185 -16.74 4.77 12.34
N PHE A 186 -17.87 4.32 11.83
CA PHE A 186 -18.89 3.71 12.66
C PHE A 186 -18.71 2.18 12.71
N PRO A 187 -18.92 1.56 13.89
CA PRO A 187 -18.69 0.13 14.07
C PRO A 187 -19.68 -0.75 13.32
N PHE A 188 -20.92 -0.31 13.17
CA PHE A 188 -22.02 -1.05 12.53
C PHE A 188 -22.72 -0.21 11.48
N GLU A 189 -23.44 -0.86 10.52
CA GLU A 189 -24.36 -0.16 9.63
C GLU A 189 -25.53 0.43 10.43
N LEU A 190 -25.80 1.68 10.18
CA LEU A 190 -26.53 2.55 11.09
C LEU A 190 -28.04 2.53 10.88
N SER A 191 -28.68 1.42 11.10
CA SER A 191 -30.15 1.42 11.19
C SER A 191 -30.70 1.88 12.55
N HIS A 192 -29.90 1.99 13.62
CA HIS A 192 -30.47 2.01 14.97
C HIS A 192 -29.95 3.06 15.96
N SER A 193 -29.09 4.03 15.64
CA SER A 193 -28.73 5.04 16.63
C SER A 193 -29.57 6.31 16.48
N LEU A 194 -30.61 6.45 17.30
CA LEU A 194 -31.40 7.68 17.50
C LEU A 194 -30.54 8.91 17.87
N LYS A 195 -29.37 8.68 18.48
CA LYS A 195 -28.40 9.72 18.85
C LYS A 195 -27.51 10.17 17.70
N LYS A 196 -27.29 9.33 16.66
CA LYS A 196 -26.64 9.73 15.42
C LYS A 196 -27.37 10.89 14.75
N ALA A 197 -28.70 10.91 14.81
CA ALA A 197 -29.50 12.02 14.29
C ALA A 197 -29.16 13.34 15.00
N LYS A 198 -28.87 13.33 16.30
CA LYS A 198 -28.46 14.52 17.06
C LYS A 198 -27.04 14.99 16.71
N VAL A 199 -26.09 14.10 16.68
CA VAL A 199 -24.71 14.42 16.28
C VAL A 199 -24.69 14.85 14.81
N LEU A 200 -25.36 14.14 13.89
CA LEU A 200 -25.47 14.53 12.48
C LEU A 200 -26.34 15.76 12.23
N SER A 201 -27.31 16.10 13.10
CA SER A 201 -28.07 17.35 12.96
C SER A 201 -27.21 18.59 13.23
N TYR A 202 -26.22 18.47 14.12
CA TYR A 202 -25.17 19.48 14.25
C TYR A 202 -24.34 19.65 12.98
N TYR A 203 -24.13 18.59 12.19
CA TYR A 203 -23.38 18.61 10.92
C TYR A 203 -24.20 19.15 9.76
N LYS A 204 -25.46 18.77 9.64
CA LYS A 204 -26.34 19.18 8.54
C LYS A 204 -26.67 20.68 8.60
N ASN A 205 -26.66 21.27 9.78
CA ASN A 205 -26.94 22.72 9.99
C ASN A 205 -25.69 23.60 9.86
N ALA A 206 -24.49 23.05 9.79
CA ALA A 206 -23.29 23.78 9.40
C ALA A 206 -23.30 23.96 7.88
N LYS A 207 -24.02 24.95 7.39
CA LYS A 207 -23.99 25.36 5.97
C LYS A 207 -22.54 25.61 5.57
N ARG A 208 -22.04 24.86 4.59
CA ARG A 208 -20.79 25.18 3.93
C ARG A 208 -20.88 26.62 3.39
N PRO A 209 -19.95 27.51 3.73
CA PRO A 209 -19.98 28.86 3.17
C PRO A 209 -19.81 28.76 1.65
N ALA A 210 -20.55 29.61 0.92
CA ALA A 210 -20.61 29.69 -0.54
C ALA A 210 -19.29 30.12 -1.23
N VAL A 211 -18.17 30.11 -0.54
CA VAL A 211 -16.83 30.54 -1.03
C VAL A 211 -16.21 29.60 -2.07
N LYS A 212 -16.71 28.35 -2.17
CA LYS A 212 -16.13 27.37 -3.11
C LYS A 212 -16.45 27.60 -4.59
N SER A 213 -17.50 28.35 -4.94
CA SER A 213 -17.88 28.51 -6.35
C SER A 213 -17.00 29.53 -7.10
N VAL A 214 -16.58 30.61 -6.44
CA VAL A 214 -15.74 31.65 -7.07
C VAL A 214 -14.28 31.21 -7.13
N GLN A 215 -13.75 30.55 -6.10
CA GLN A 215 -12.41 30.00 -6.13
C GLN A 215 -12.28 28.85 -7.16
N ASN A 216 -13.27 27.97 -7.27
CA ASN A 216 -13.25 26.90 -8.27
C ASN A 216 -13.35 27.46 -9.70
N ALA A 217 -14.07 28.54 -9.96
CA ALA A 217 -14.13 29.20 -11.26
C ALA A 217 -12.82 29.94 -11.60
N LEU A 218 -12.18 30.57 -10.62
CA LEU A 218 -10.86 31.22 -10.78
C LEU A 218 -9.76 30.17 -10.98
N GLU A 219 -9.81 29.07 -10.23
CA GLU A 219 -8.88 27.96 -10.40
C GLU A 219 -9.10 27.19 -11.71
N ALA A 220 -10.34 27.04 -12.18
CA ALA A 220 -10.65 26.47 -13.48
C ALA A 220 -10.10 27.37 -14.60
N LYS A 221 -10.31 28.69 -14.53
CA LYS A 221 -9.70 29.66 -15.46
C LYS A 221 -8.17 29.70 -15.37
N LYS A 222 -7.60 29.61 -14.16
CA LYS A 222 -6.15 29.49 -13.97
C LYS A 222 -5.61 28.20 -14.55
N ARG A 223 -6.35 27.09 -14.43
CA ARG A 223 -6.03 25.78 -15.04
C ARG A 223 -6.07 25.84 -16.57
N GLU A 224 -7.08 26.52 -17.13
CA GLU A 224 -7.23 26.71 -18.56
C GLU A 224 -6.14 27.64 -19.14
N TYR A 225 -5.79 28.71 -18.42
CA TYR A 225 -4.70 29.62 -18.75
C TYR A 225 -3.32 28.94 -18.62
N THR A 226 -3.12 28.10 -17.58
CA THR A 226 -1.90 27.32 -17.39
C THR A 226 -1.80 26.18 -18.43
N LYS A 227 -2.94 25.60 -18.85
CA LYS A 227 -2.99 24.62 -19.94
C LYS A 227 -2.55 25.20 -21.29
N SER A 228 -2.85 26.46 -21.55
CA SER A 228 -2.43 27.14 -22.79
C SER A 228 -0.94 27.55 -22.79
N PHE A 229 -0.31 27.72 -21.60
CA PHE A 229 1.09 28.16 -21.48
C PHE A 229 2.09 27.06 -21.12
N SER A 230 1.67 25.86 -20.70
CA SER A 230 2.58 24.76 -20.31
C SER A 230 2.32 23.47 -21.08
N GLN A 231 2.42 23.50 -22.39
CA GLN A 231 2.64 22.28 -23.18
C GLN A 231 4.13 21.87 -23.03
N SER A 232 4.47 21.30 -21.87
CA SER A 232 5.70 20.53 -21.76
C SER A 232 5.49 19.22 -22.53
N SER A 233 6.23 19.03 -23.59
CA SER A 233 6.09 17.89 -24.50
C SER A 233 7.20 16.87 -24.26
N VAL A 234 6.87 15.60 -24.36
CA VAL A 234 7.83 14.49 -24.44
C VAL A 234 7.88 14.03 -25.89
N ILE A 235 9.08 13.93 -26.46
CA ILE A 235 9.26 13.36 -27.81
C ILE A 235 9.40 11.84 -27.66
N HIS A 236 8.53 11.07 -28.32
CA HIS A 236 8.65 9.63 -28.47
C HIS A 236 9.07 9.30 -29.90
N ILE A 237 10.22 8.63 -30.04
CA ILE A 237 10.73 8.20 -31.34
C ILE A 237 10.66 6.67 -31.40
N THR A 238 9.72 6.16 -32.15
CA THR A 238 9.43 4.74 -32.32
C THR A 238 9.67 4.22 -33.74
N THR A 239 10.03 5.11 -34.65
CA THR A 239 10.32 4.77 -36.07
C THR A 239 11.83 4.66 -36.24
N PRO A 240 12.35 3.54 -36.76
CA PRO A 240 13.78 3.34 -36.96
C PRO A 240 14.34 4.20 -38.09
N PHE A 241 15.67 4.32 -38.11
CA PHE A 241 16.47 4.98 -39.11
C PHE A 241 16.27 6.51 -39.25
N TYR A 242 15.61 7.13 -38.28
CA TYR A 242 15.51 8.58 -38.21
C TYR A 242 16.82 9.19 -37.69
N PHE A 243 17.08 10.43 -38.12
CA PHE A 243 18.18 11.26 -37.61
C PHE A 243 17.61 12.44 -36.82
N LEU A 244 17.94 12.52 -35.53
CA LEU A 244 17.57 13.65 -34.68
C LEU A 244 18.70 14.67 -34.66
N ALA A 245 18.42 15.89 -35.16
CA ALA A 245 19.34 17.00 -35.25
C ALA A 245 18.80 18.24 -34.51
N LEU A 246 19.67 19.22 -34.28
CA LEU A 246 19.31 20.56 -33.79
C LEU A 246 19.42 21.57 -34.94
N SER A 247 18.37 22.34 -35.17
CA SER A 247 18.37 23.41 -36.18
C SER A 247 17.50 24.57 -35.69
N GLN A 248 18.05 25.80 -35.71
CA GLN A 248 17.33 27.03 -35.34
C GLN A 248 16.54 26.94 -34.03
N GLY A 249 17.14 26.41 -32.99
CA GLY A 249 16.50 26.24 -31.67
C GLY A 249 15.36 25.21 -31.61
N LYS A 250 15.27 24.32 -32.62
CA LYS A 250 14.30 23.24 -32.69
C LYS A 250 14.99 21.90 -32.84
N PHE A 251 14.49 20.87 -32.16
CA PHE A 251 14.81 19.50 -32.50
C PHE A 251 14.11 19.13 -33.80
N VAL A 252 14.86 18.58 -34.73
CA VAL A 252 14.41 18.26 -36.09
C VAL A 252 14.62 16.79 -36.34
N LEU A 253 13.54 16.07 -36.59
CA LEU A 253 13.56 14.66 -36.94
C LEU A 253 13.57 14.50 -38.46
N LYS A 254 14.61 13.88 -39.01
CA LYS A 254 14.82 13.70 -40.44
C LYS A 254 14.75 12.23 -40.84
N ASP A 255 14.20 11.98 -42.02
CA ASP A 255 14.21 10.70 -42.69
C ASP A 255 14.88 10.90 -44.07
N LYS A 256 15.98 10.18 -44.30
CA LYS A 256 16.77 10.31 -45.56
C LYS A 256 17.01 11.76 -45.99
N GLY A 257 17.35 12.62 -45.02
CA GLY A 257 17.60 14.04 -45.25
C GLY A 257 16.36 14.95 -45.24
N THR A 258 15.17 14.40 -45.40
CA THR A 258 13.90 15.14 -45.38
C THR A 258 13.39 15.36 -43.97
N ILE A 259 13.01 16.59 -43.62
CA ILE A 259 12.45 16.91 -42.30
C ILE A 259 11.02 16.38 -42.22
N LYS A 260 10.76 15.50 -41.26
CA LYS A 260 9.42 14.97 -40.95
C LYS A 260 8.76 15.75 -39.82
N HIS A 261 9.51 16.07 -38.75
CA HIS A 261 8.96 16.77 -37.60
C HIS A 261 9.93 17.84 -37.06
N LYS A 262 9.37 18.90 -36.45
CA LYS A 262 10.11 19.97 -35.79
C LYS A 262 9.50 20.20 -34.39
N PHE A 263 10.32 20.22 -33.35
CA PHE A 263 9.90 20.40 -31.95
C PHE A 263 10.66 21.58 -31.34
N PRO A 264 10.00 22.63 -30.85
CA PRO A 264 10.67 23.73 -30.15
C PRO A 264 11.37 23.21 -28.90
N VAL A 265 12.69 23.42 -28.79
CA VAL A 265 13.47 22.88 -27.65
C VAL A 265 12.95 23.37 -26.32
N ALA A 266 12.42 24.59 -26.22
CA ALA A 266 11.89 25.18 -25.01
C ALA A 266 10.68 24.41 -24.40
N GLN A 267 9.96 23.66 -25.23
CA GLN A 267 8.79 22.90 -24.82
C GLN A 267 9.11 21.45 -24.42
N ILE A 268 10.33 20.97 -24.72
CA ILE A 268 10.70 19.58 -24.53
C ILE A 268 11.29 19.38 -23.16
N THR A 269 10.75 18.41 -22.43
CA THR A 269 11.23 18.01 -21.11
C THR A 269 11.98 16.68 -21.12
N GLN A 270 11.67 15.82 -22.08
CA GLN A 270 12.27 14.50 -22.21
C GLN A 270 12.19 14.01 -23.66
N ILE A 271 13.16 13.19 -24.07
CA ILE A 271 13.15 12.44 -25.32
C ILE A 271 13.20 10.96 -24.98
N ILE A 272 12.27 10.17 -25.50
CA ILE A 272 12.20 8.72 -25.35
C ILE A 272 12.45 8.10 -26.73
N ILE A 273 13.43 7.22 -26.81
CA ILE A 273 13.85 6.54 -28.02
C ILE A 273 13.61 5.05 -27.84
N ASN A 274 12.73 4.51 -28.66
CA ASN A 274 12.40 3.09 -28.67
C ASN A 274 12.51 2.58 -30.13
N ALA A 275 13.59 2.94 -30.78
CA ALA A 275 13.92 2.54 -32.14
C ALA A 275 15.39 2.82 -32.41
N GLN A 276 15.96 2.14 -33.39
CA GLN A 276 17.33 2.39 -33.85
C GLN A 276 17.39 3.71 -34.61
N ILE A 277 17.99 4.75 -34.03
CA ILE A 277 18.13 6.08 -34.64
C ILE A 277 19.54 6.63 -34.49
N SER A 278 19.86 7.68 -35.28
CA SER A 278 21.08 8.48 -35.14
C SER A 278 20.80 9.78 -34.40
N LEU A 279 21.73 10.24 -33.57
CA LEU A 279 21.67 11.48 -32.80
C LEU A 279 22.85 12.38 -33.18
N SER A 280 22.62 13.68 -33.41
CA SER A 280 23.73 14.62 -33.51
C SER A 280 24.27 15.00 -32.11
N SER A 281 25.57 15.24 -32.00
CA SER A 281 26.21 15.73 -30.75
C SER A 281 25.63 17.09 -30.30
N ALA A 282 25.15 17.91 -31.24
CA ALA A 282 24.47 19.17 -30.93
C ALA A 282 23.16 18.95 -30.15
N VAL A 283 22.40 17.90 -30.45
CA VAL A 283 21.21 17.50 -29.66
C VAL A 283 21.61 17.15 -28.24
N ILE A 284 22.63 16.31 -28.08
CA ILE A 284 23.12 15.88 -26.73
C ILE A 284 23.57 17.12 -25.94
N LYS A 285 24.35 18.02 -26.55
CA LYS A 285 24.83 19.27 -25.93
C LYS A 285 23.66 20.17 -25.49
N GLU A 286 22.65 20.34 -26.31
CA GLU A 286 21.48 21.17 -25.98
C GLU A 286 20.61 20.52 -24.92
N CYS A 287 20.42 19.21 -24.98
CA CYS A 287 19.73 18.44 -23.92
C CYS A 287 20.44 18.58 -22.59
N ALA A 288 21.76 18.44 -22.53
CA ALA A 288 22.57 18.64 -21.33
C ALA A 288 22.40 20.07 -20.77
N LYS A 289 22.53 21.09 -21.60
CA LYS A 289 22.37 22.51 -21.23
C LYS A 289 21.00 22.79 -20.59
N ARG A 290 19.93 22.20 -21.14
CA ARG A 290 18.55 22.43 -20.70
C ARG A 290 18.02 21.38 -19.73
N LYS A 291 18.86 20.45 -19.28
CA LYS A 291 18.47 19.34 -18.39
C LYS A 291 17.35 18.47 -18.97
N ILE A 292 17.31 18.31 -20.30
CA ILE A 292 16.41 17.39 -20.99
C ILE A 292 17.05 16.00 -20.95
N SER A 293 16.35 15.01 -20.41
CA SER A 293 16.84 13.63 -20.42
C SER A 293 16.53 12.93 -21.73
N ILE A 294 17.45 12.06 -22.19
CA ILE A 294 17.20 11.14 -23.31
C ILE A 294 17.18 9.73 -22.75
N ASN A 295 16.07 9.03 -22.91
CA ASN A 295 15.90 7.67 -22.44
C ASN A 295 15.82 6.69 -23.62
N PHE A 296 16.60 5.61 -23.55
CA PHE A 296 16.63 4.55 -24.55
C PHE A 296 15.92 3.32 -23.99
N ILE A 297 14.89 2.85 -24.71
CA ILE A 297 14.09 1.68 -24.36
C ILE A 297 14.34 0.62 -25.42
N ASP A 298 14.65 -0.59 -24.98
CA ASP A 298 14.82 -1.74 -25.84
C ASP A 298 13.49 -2.18 -26.48
N GLU A 299 13.50 -2.41 -27.79
CA GLU A 299 12.28 -2.76 -28.52
C GLU A 299 11.72 -4.14 -28.16
N LYS A 300 12.59 -5.09 -27.79
CA LYS A 300 12.20 -6.47 -27.51
C LYS A 300 11.69 -6.63 -26.10
N THR A 301 12.43 -6.09 -25.14
CA THR A 301 12.13 -6.25 -23.72
C THR A 301 11.21 -5.17 -23.18
N ASN A 302 11.06 -4.05 -23.89
CA ASN A 302 10.40 -2.83 -23.44
C ASN A 302 10.99 -2.27 -22.12
N LEU A 303 12.24 -2.59 -21.82
CA LEU A 303 12.96 -2.08 -20.65
C LEU A 303 13.90 -0.94 -21.05
N SER A 304 14.09 0.03 -20.14
CA SER A 304 15.09 1.08 -20.33
C SER A 304 16.49 0.49 -20.12
N TYR A 305 17.36 0.62 -21.12
CA TYR A 305 18.75 0.15 -21.05
C TYR A 305 19.76 1.29 -20.89
N ALA A 306 19.40 2.52 -21.24
CA ALA A 306 20.27 3.68 -21.04
C ALA A 306 19.48 4.97 -20.85
N THR A 307 20.00 5.89 -20.05
CA THR A 307 19.46 7.25 -19.91
C THR A 307 20.60 8.26 -19.86
N LEU A 308 20.57 9.24 -20.76
CA LEU A 308 21.48 10.39 -20.75
C LEU A 308 20.82 11.54 -19.97
N PHE A 309 21.51 12.03 -18.96
CA PHE A 309 21.14 13.21 -18.18
C PHE A 309 22.38 13.95 -17.70
N THR A 310 22.20 15.19 -17.29
CA THR A 310 23.32 15.99 -16.74
C THR A 310 23.54 15.64 -15.27
N ALA A 311 24.73 15.17 -14.91
CA ALA A 311 25.11 14.92 -13.53
C ALA A 311 25.34 16.23 -12.77
N ASN A 312 24.92 16.27 -11.51
CA ASN A 312 25.19 17.41 -10.61
C ASN A 312 26.50 17.20 -9.84
N SER A 313 27.32 18.23 -9.72
CA SER A 313 28.63 18.19 -9.06
C SER A 313 28.61 17.93 -7.54
N ALA A 314 27.42 17.99 -6.89
CA ALA A 314 27.27 17.78 -5.44
C ALA A 314 27.06 16.30 -5.03
N ILE A 315 27.34 15.35 -5.92
CA ILE A 315 27.01 13.92 -5.74
C ILE A 315 27.77 13.27 -4.59
N SER A 316 29.04 13.64 -4.36
CA SER A 316 29.92 12.91 -3.43
C SER A 316 29.46 12.96 -1.97
N LYS A 317 29.07 14.13 -1.44
CA LYS A 317 28.59 14.26 -0.05
C LYS A 317 27.26 13.54 0.18
N THR A 318 26.34 13.67 -0.79
CA THR A 318 25.03 13.01 -0.72
C THR A 318 25.17 11.49 -0.82
N ALA A 319 26.02 11.00 -1.73
CA ALA A 319 26.30 9.57 -1.87
C ALA A 319 26.96 8.98 -0.60
N ALA A 320 27.91 9.69 0.00
CA ALA A 320 28.49 9.29 1.28
C ALA A 320 27.44 9.18 2.39
N SER A 321 26.52 10.15 2.47
CA SER A 321 25.38 10.09 3.41
C SER A 321 24.44 8.91 3.13
N GLN A 322 24.17 8.58 1.86
CA GLN A 322 23.37 7.42 1.48
C GLN A 322 24.02 6.11 1.97
N ILE A 323 25.32 5.95 1.73
CA ILE A 323 26.08 4.74 2.11
C ILE A 323 26.15 4.60 3.64
N THR A 324 26.43 5.70 4.35
CA THR A 324 26.48 5.70 5.83
C THR A 324 25.12 5.28 6.41
N LEU A 325 24.04 5.74 5.80
CA LEU A 325 22.69 5.47 6.27
C LEU A 325 22.30 4.00 6.11
N LEU A 326 22.83 3.26 5.12
CA LEU A 326 22.58 1.83 4.93
C LEU A 326 22.92 1.00 6.18
N LYS A 327 23.91 1.40 6.96
CA LYS A 327 24.33 0.70 8.19
C LYS A 327 23.44 1.02 9.40
N THR A 328 22.36 1.76 9.24
CA THR A 328 21.52 2.24 10.35
C THR A 328 20.10 1.67 10.27
N LYS A 329 19.41 1.60 11.41
CA LYS A 329 17.96 1.23 11.46
C LYS A 329 17.06 2.17 10.63
N LYS A 330 17.56 3.35 10.25
CA LYS A 330 16.82 4.31 9.43
C LYS A 330 16.70 3.84 7.98
N SER A 331 17.65 3.07 7.48
CA SER A 331 17.59 2.42 6.16
C SER A 331 16.31 1.57 6.04
N LEU A 332 16.08 0.68 7.01
CA LEU A 332 14.88 -0.15 7.05
C LEU A 332 13.60 0.69 7.10
N ARG A 333 13.59 1.79 7.88
CA ARG A 333 12.42 2.68 7.94
C ARG A 333 12.11 3.35 6.60
N ILE A 334 13.13 3.71 5.82
CA ILE A 334 12.93 4.25 4.46
C ILE A 334 12.38 3.17 3.54
N ALA A 335 12.93 1.94 3.59
CA ALA A 335 12.42 0.81 2.82
C ALA A 335 10.93 0.51 3.15
N GLN A 336 10.57 0.52 4.44
CA GLN A 336 9.17 0.39 4.88
C GLN A 336 8.27 1.46 4.24
N GLN A 337 8.73 2.72 4.11
CA GLN A 337 7.93 3.77 3.51
C GLN A 337 7.68 3.54 2.01
N PHE A 338 8.64 3.01 1.27
CA PHE A 338 8.42 2.64 -0.14
C PHE A 338 7.33 1.56 -0.27
N ILE A 339 7.38 0.53 0.56
CA ILE A 339 6.36 -0.53 0.59
C ILE A 339 5.00 0.04 1.02
N ILE A 340 4.94 0.88 2.05
CA ILE A 340 3.70 1.55 2.47
C ILE A 340 3.11 2.38 1.34
N GLY A 341 3.93 3.13 0.61
CA GLY A 341 3.51 3.92 -0.55
C GLY A 341 2.94 3.03 -1.65
N LYS A 342 3.64 1.95 -2.01
CA LYS A 342 3.19 0.96 -2.99
C LYS A 342 1.84 0.36 -2.61
N LEU A 343 1.76 -0.26 -1.44
CA LEU A 343 0.56 -0.97 -1.00
C LEU A 343 -0.65 -0.04 -0.90
N LYS A 344 -0.48 1.15 -0.33
CA LYS A 344 -1.57 2.13 -0.22
C LYS A 344 -2.08 2.57 -1.58
N ASN A 345 -1.22 2.80 -2.56
CA ASN A 345 -1.62 3.18 -3.90
C ASN A 345 -2.30 2.02 -4.64
N GLN A 346 -1.81 0.80 -4.49
CA GLN A 346 -2.45 -0.40 -5.03
C GLN A 346 -3.83 -0.63 -4.40
N ILE A 347 -3.95 -0.58 -3.07
CA ILE A 347 -5.22 -0.71 -2.36
C ILE A 347 -6.21 0.39 -2.79
N ASN A 348 -5.77 1.63 -2.91
CA ASN A 348 -6.62 2.74 -3.35
C ASN A 348 -7.09 2.52 -4.79
N TYR A 349 -6.25 1.97 -5.65
CA TYR A 349 -6.62 1.65 -7.02
C TYR A 349 -7.61 0.49 -7.08
N LEU A 350 -7.39 -0.58 -6.32
CA LEU A 350 -8.36 -1.68 -6.23
C LEU A 350 -9.71 -1.22 -5.67
N LYS A 351 -9.73 -0.34 -4.65
CA LYS A 351 -10.98 0.26 -4.15
C LYS A 351 -11.71 1.10 -5.20
N TYR A 352 -10.97 1.75 -6.08
CA TYR A 352 -11.55 2.45 -7.21
C TYR A 352 -12.18 1.47 -8.21
N LEU A 353 -11.49 0.38 -8.56
CA LEU A 353 -11.98 -0.65 -9.48
C LEU A 353 -13.16 -1.43 -8.90
N ASP A 354 -13.17 -1.70 -7.59
CA ASP A 354 -14.22 -2.47 -6.90
C ASP A 354 -15.60 -1.78 -6.96
N LYS A 355 -15.64 -0.46 -7.19
CA LYS A 355 -16.91 0.25 -7.46
C LYS A 355 -17.63 -0.30 -8.69
N TYR A 356 -16.88 -0.83 -9.66
CA TYR A 356 -17.42 -1.34 -10.93
C TYR A 356 -17.48 -2.86 -10.97
N HIS A 357 -16.59 -3.57 -10.30
CA HIS A 357 -16.45 -5.03 -10.39
C HIS A 357 -17.00 -5.78 -9.18
N LYS A 358 -17.17 -5.15 -8.01
CA LYS A 358 -17.78 -5.67 -6.75
C LYS A 358 -17.29 -7.04 -6.26
N SER A 359 -16.06 -7.45 -6.63
CA SER A 359 -15.50 -8.78 -6.32
C SER A 359 -14.08 -8.74 -5.77
N LEU A 360 -13.55 -7.53 -5.47
CA LEU A 360 -12.14 -7.35 -5.11
C LEU A 360 -11.91 -7.20 -3.59
N SER A 361 -12.97 -7.18 -2.80
CA SER A 361 -12.93 -6.88 -1.36
C SER A 361 -12.02 -7.83 -0.56
N SER A 362 -12.00 -9.13 -0.89
CA SER A 362 -11.13 -10.11 -0.20
C SER A 362 -9.65 -9.80 -0.40
N HIS A 363 -9.25 -9.47 -1.63
CA HIS A 363 -7.87 -9.11 -1.97
C HIS A 363 -7.47 -7.78 -1.30
N ILE A 364 -8.38 -6.80 -1.30
CA ILE A 364 -8.17 -5.52 -0.60
C ILE A 364 -7.96 -5.75 0.89
N SER A 365 -8.76 -6.60 1.52
CA SER A 365 -8.64 -6.91 2.96
C SER A 365 -7.32 -7.59 3.29
N SER A 366 -6.89 -8.59 2.50
CA SER A 366 -5.61 -9.26 2.67
C SER A 366 -4.43 -8.27 2.54
N MET A 367 -4.44 -7.41 1.53
CA MET A 367 -3.41 -6.38 1.37
C MET A 367 -3.43 -5.34 2.51
N GLN A 368 -4.61 -4.99 3.05
CA GLN A 368 -4.73 -4.09 4.19
C GLN A 368 -4.17 -4.71 5.48
N GLU A 369 -4.35 -6.00 5.67
CA GLU A 369 -3.76 -6.75 6.79
C GLU A 369 -2.23 -6.70 6.72
N ILE A 370 -1.64 -7.02 5.56
CA ILE A 370 -0.20 -6.92 5.33
C ILE A 370 0.31 -5.51 5.65
N LEU A 371 -0.38 -4.49 5.14
CA LEU A 371 -0.01 -3.09 5.32
C LEU A 371 -0.05 -2.64 6.79
N THR A 372 -1.03 -3.10 7.55
CA THR A 372 -1.27 -2.59 8.92
C THR A 372 -0.60 -3.43 10.00
N SER A 373 -0.45 -4.74 9.76
CA SER A 373 0.03 -5.67 10.78
C SER A 373 1.46 -6.16 10.54
N HIS A 374 1.88 -6.29 9.29
CA HIS A 374 3.19 -6.88 8.96
C HIS A 374 4.25 -5.84 8.61
N VAL A 375 3.97 -4.95 7.67
CA VAL A 375 4.96 -3.97 7.18
C VAL A 375 5.54 -3.07 8.29
N PRO A 376 4.76 -2.53 9.25
CA PRO A 376 5.31 -1.70 10.33
C PRO A 376 6.21 -2.45 11.30
N ASN A 377 6.02 -3.76 11.41
CA ASN A 377 6.71 -4.63 12.37
C ASN A 377 7.90 -5.38 11.74
N ALA A 378 8.14 -5.23 10.46
CA ALA A 378 9.24 -5.87 9.76
C ALA A 378 10.60 -5.49 10.37
N GLN A 379 11.42 -6.50 10.63
CA GLN A 379 12.74 -6.34 11.25
C GLN A 379 13.88 -6.35 10.21
N SER A 380 13.58 -6.74 8.97
CA SER A 380 14.56 -6.84 7.90
C SER A 380 13.96 -6.45 6.54
N VAL A 381 14.84 -6.12 5.60
CA VAL A 381 14.46 -5.88 4.19
C VAL A 381 13.95 -7.17 3.55
N SER A 382 14.49 -8.33 3.93
CA SER A 382 14.03 -9.63 3.42
C SER A 382 12.57 -9.91 3.79
N GLU A 383 12.17 -9.62 5.04
CA GLU A 383 10.76 -9.70 5.45
C GLU A 383 9.88 -8.74 4.66
N LEU A 384 10.34 -7.49 4.45
CA LEU A 384 9.61 -6.51 3.66
C LEU A 384 9.37 -6.99 2.23
N LEU A 385 10.36 -7.60 1.59
CA LEU A 385 10.24 -8.16 0.25
C LEU A 385 9.30 -9.37 0.22
N GLY A 386 9.28 -10.19 1.28
CA GLY A 386 8.31 -11.28 1.44
C GLY A 386 6.86 -10.75 1.53
N PHE A 387 6.63 -9.72 2.32
CA PHE A 387 5.32 -9.07 2.44
C PHE A 387 4.90 -8.37 1.14
N GLU A 388 5.86 -7.74 0.47
CA GLU A 388 5.67 -7.15 -0.85
C GLU A 388 5.23 -8.20 -1.88
N GLY A 389 5.91 -9.33 -1.95
CA GLY A 389 5.59 -10.42 -2.86
C GLY A 389 4.19 -11.00 -2.62
N SER A 390 3.82 -11.23 -1.35
CA SER A 390 2.49 -11.71 -0.98
C SER A 390 1.40 -10.70 -1.37
N SER A 391 1.65 -9.40 -1.11
CA SER A 391 0.74 -8.33 -1.50
C SER A 391 0.65 -8.17 -3.01
N ALA A 392 1.77 -8.30 -3.75
CA ALA A 392 1.79 -8.22 -5.20
C ALA A 392 0.97 -9.35 -5.84
N ASN A 393 1.05 -10.57 -5.30
CA ASN A 393 0.22 -11.69 -5.76
C ASN A 393 -1.27 -11.37 -5.60
N ALA A 394 -1.70 -10.92 -4.42
CA ALA A 394 -3.10 -10.53 -4.17
C ALA A 394 -3.54 -9.39 -5.10
N TYR A 395 -2.68 -8.40 -5.32
CA TYR A 395 -2.95 -7.28 -6.21
C TYR A 395 -3.18 -7.73 -7.66
N TRP A 396 -2.27 -8.54 -8.21
CA TRP A 396 -2.37 -8.97 -9.61
C TRP A 396 -3.50 -9.97 -9.86
N GLN A 397 -3.83 -10.80 -8.87
CA GLN A 397 -5.05 -11.62 -8.91
C GLN A 397 -6.33 -10.77 -8.96
N ALA A 398 -6.38 -9.68 -8.18
CA ALA A 398 -7.49 -8.74 -8.21
C ALA A 398 -7.57 -8.00 -9.56
N ILE A 399 -6.44 -7.55 -10.10
CA ILE A 399 -6.37 -6.92 -11.43
C ILE A 399 -6.82 -7.90 -12.53
N ALA A 400 -6.42 -9.18 -12.47
CA ALA A 400 -6.85 -10.18 -13.44
C ALA A 400 -8.38 -10.36 -13.46
N LYS A 401 -9.04 -10.26 -12.29
CA LYS A 401 -10.51 -10.26 -12.21
C LYS A 401 -11.16 -8.98 -12.76
N ALA A 402 -10.44 -7.87 -12.76
CA ALA A 402 -10.94 -6.56 -13.21
C ALA A 402 -10.65 -6.28 -14.70
N ILE A 403 -9.93 -7.16 -15.37
CA ILE A 403 -9.62 -7.08 -16.81
C ILE A 403 -10.55 -8.02 -17.59
N ASP A 404 -10.99 -7.59 -18.77
CA ASP A 404 -11.75 -8.42 -19.70
C ASP A 404 -10.96 -9.71 -20.06
N TYR A 405 -11.63 -10.86 -19.93
CA TYR A 405 -11.07 -12.19 -20.17
C TYR A 405 -10.40 -12.35 -21.55
N LYS A 406 -10.84 -11.60 -22.56
CA LYS A 406 -10.27 -11.64 -23.92
C LYS A 406 -8.78 -11.27 -23.98
N PHE A 407 -8.25 -10.56 -22.96
CA PHE A 407 -6.83 -10.22 -22.88
C PHE A 407 -5.98 -11.32 -22.25
N SER A 408 -6.60 -12.43 -21.78
CA SER A 408 -5.91 -13.60 -21.22
C SER A 408 -4.86 -13.27 -20.15
N PHE A 409 -5.07 -12.17 -19.41
CA PHE A 409 -4.15 -11.75 -18.34
C PHE A 409 -4.43 -12.55 -17.08
N THR A 410 -3.47 -13.36 -16.66
CA THR A 410 -3.59 -14.22 -15.45
C THR A 410 -2.67 -13.79 -14.32
N ALA A 411 -1.46 -13.31 -14.66
CA ALA A 411 -0.44 -12.94 -13.68
C ALA A 411 0.52 -11.90 -14.26
N ARG A 412 1.27 -11.24 -13.39
CA ARG A 412 2.32 -10.29 -13.78
C ARG A 412 3.60 -11.01 -14.19
N ILE A 413 4.01 -10.83 -15.44
CA ILE A 413 5.25 -11.36 -16.00
C ILE A 413 6.14 -10.17 -16.39
N THR A 414 7.32 -10.08 -15.76
CA THR A 414 8.25 -8.96 -16.00
C THR A 414 9.20 -9.27 -17.17
N GLN A 415 9.78 -10.46 -17.21
CA GLN A 415 10.71 -10.89 -18.26
C GLN A 415 10.04 -11.95 -19.12
N GLY A 416 10.26 -11.90 -20.44
CA GLY A 416 9.68 -12.87 -21.37
C GLY A 416 8.16 -12.74 -21.54
N ALA A 417 7.57 -11.58 -21.25
CA ALA A 417 6.15 -11.34 -21.44
C ALA A 417 5.77 -11.45 -22.92
N THR A 418 4.80 -12.30 -23.22
CA THR A 418 4.27 -12.51 -24.58
C THR A 418 2.85 -11.98 -24.74
N ASP A 419 2.14 -11.74 -23.63
CA ASP A 419 0.81 -11.16 -23.66
C ASP A 419 0.85 -9.62 -23.75
N ILE A 420 -0.24 -9.08 -24.29
CA ILE A 420 -0.41 -7.64 -24.55
C ILE A 420 -0.33 -6.83 -23.27
N VAL A 421 -0.97 -7.27 -22.19
CA VAL A 421 -1.12 -6.48 -20.96
C VAL A 421 0.23 -6.36 -20.26
N ASN A 422 0.97 -7.48 -20.11
CA ASN A 422 2.29 -7.45 -19.52
C ASN A 422 3.30 -6.65 -20.36
N SER A 423 3.27 -6.80 -21.69
CA SER A 423 4.11 -6.02 -22.60
C SER A 423 3.82 -4.51 -22.49
N ALA A 424 2.55 -4.13 -22.42
CA ALA A 424 2.13 -2.75 -22.23
C ALA A 424 2.54 -2.19 -20.86
N LEU A 425 2.40 -2.96 -19.78
CA LEU A 425 2.86 -2.61 -18.44
C LEU A 425 4.39 -2.42 -18.41
N ASN A 426 5.16 -3.33 -19.03
CA ASN A 426 6.62 -3.21 -19.11
C ASN A 426 7.03 -1.91 -19.81
N TYR A 427 6.43 -1.59 -20.93
CA TYR A 427 6.71 -0.36 -21.66
C TYR A 427 6.32 0.90 -20.87
N GLY A 428 5.15 0.88 -20.23
CA GLY A 428 4.70 1.96 -19.36
C GLY A 428 5.64 2.19 -18.17
N TYR A 429 6.11 1.11 -17.54
CA TYR A 429 7.09 1.21 -16.44
C TYR A 429 8.44 1.74 -16.91
N ALA A 430 8.91 1.42 -18.12
CA ALA A 430 10.14 1.98 -18.66
C ALA A 430 10.04 3.51 -18.81
N ILE A 431 8.87 4.02 -19.24
CA ILE A 431 8.62 5.47 -19.32
C ILE A 431 8.67 6.11 -17.93
N LEU A 432 7.96 5.53 -16.94
CA LEU A 432 7.94 6.03 -15.58
C LEU A 432 9.33 5.96 -14.93
N TYR A 433 10.04 4.85 -15.12
CA TYR A 433 11.40 4.64 -14.62
C TYR A 433 12.36 5.73 -15.06
N SER A 434 12.31 6.12 -16.34
CA SER A 434 13.18 7.18 -16.86
C SER A 434 12.90 8.54 -16.20
N LYS A 435 11.63 8.85 -15.87
CA LYS A 435 11.28 10.07 -15.13
C LYS A 435 11.79 10.01 -13.69
N ILE A 436 11.65 8.86 -13.01
CA ILE A 436 12.15 8.64 -11.65
C ILE A 436 13.67 8.80 -11.59
N LEU A 437 14.39 8.14 -12.52
CA LEU A 437 15.85 8.20 -12.59
C LEU A 437 16.36 9.63 -12.80
N LYS A 438 15.70 10.38 -13.70
CA LYS A 438 15.97 11.81 -13.92
C LYS A 438 15.80 12.60 -12.62
N SER A 439 14.73 12.36 -11.87
CA SER A 439 14.43 13.10 -10.64
C SER A 439 15.44 12.81 -9.53
N ILE A 440 15.86 11.54 -9.38
CA ILE A 440 16.93 11.12 -8.45
C ILE A 440 18.25 11.82 -8.78
N ALA A 441 18.64 11.79 -10.05
CA ALA A 441 19.88 12.44 -10.53
C ALA A 441 19.84 13.96 -10.36
N ALA A 442 18.69 14.60 -10.65
CA ALA A 442 18.51 16.04 -10.56
C ALA A 442 18.70 16.58 -9.13
N VAL A 443 18.36 15.80 -8.10
CA VAL A 443 18.58 16.19 -6.71
C VAL A 443 19.96 15.78 -6.18
N GLY A 444 20.75 15.05 -6.97
CA GLY A 444 22.12 14.63 -6.62
C GLY A 444 22.18 13.42 -5.69
N LEU A 445 21.14 12.59 -5.67
CA LEU A 445 21.18 11.26 -5.07
C LEU A 445 21.91 10.30 -6.01
N SER A 446 22.70 9.37 -5.47
CA SER A 446 23.25 8.27 -6.25
C SER A 446 22.13 7.29 -6.59
N PRO A 447 21.91 6.98 -7.85
CA PRO A 447 20.85 6.06 -8.25
C PRO A 447 21.17 4.59 -7.91
N HIS A 448 22.44 4.26 -7.57
CA HIS A 448 22.89 2.90 -7.27
C HIS A 448 22.80 2.55 -5.77
N VAL A 449 22.46 3.50 -4.90
CA VAL A 449 22.37 3.28 -3.45
C VAL A 449 20.90 3.21 -3.04
N SER A 450 20.33 2.00 -3.05
CA SER A 450 18.94 1.66 -2.68
C SER A 450 18.82 1.27 -1.22
N TYR A 451 17.59 1.23 -0.71
CA TYR A 451 17.25 0.85 0.67
C TYR A 451 16.37 -0.39 0.74
N LEU A 452 15.62 -0.67 -0.33
CA LEU A 452 14.71 -1.82 -0.42
C LEU A 452 15.28 -2.92 -1.33
N HIS A 453 15.67 -2.57 -2.56
CA HIS A 453 16.25 -3.53 -3.49
C HIS A 453 17.73 -3.76 -3.19
N ALA A 454 18.25 -4.94 -3.52
CA ALA A 454 19.67 -5.24 -3.38
C ALA A 454 20.52 -4.28 -4.20
N LEU A 455 21.66 -3.88 -3.66
CA LEU A 455 22.63 -3.06 -4.38
C LEU A 455 23.13 -3.82 -5.61
N ASP A 456 23.20 -3.15 -6.72
CA ASP A 456 23.68 -3.69 -7.99
C ASP A 456 24.58 -2.63 -8.64
N GLU A 457 25.82 -3.03 -9.00
CA GLU A 457 26.78 -2.11 -9.59
C GLU A 457 26.35 -1.61 -10.96
N GLN A 458 25.60 -2.42 -11.68
CA GLN A 458 25.17 -2.13 -13.06
C GLN A 458 23.78 -1.48 -13.14
N LYS A 459 22.96 -1.60 -12.08
CA LYS A 459 21.57 -1.14 -12.11
C LYS A 459 21.34 0.00 -11.14
N PRO A 460 20.63 1.04 -11.54
CA PRO A 460 20.26 2.16 -10.67
C PRO A 460 19.09 1.77 -9.74
N THR A 461 19.39 0.95 -8.73
CA THR A 461 18.42 0.28 -7.86
C THR A 461 17.57 1.21 -7.00
N LEU A 462 18.04 2.42 -6.69
CA LEU A 462 17.22 3.43 -6.00
C LEU A 462 16.02 3.88 -6.84
N ALA A 463 16.15 3.82 -8.17
CA ALA A 463 15.02 4.10 -9.04
C ALA A 463 13.92 3.02 -8.92
N PHE A 464 14.31 1.76 -8.64
CA PHE A 464 13.36 0.70 -8.36
C PHE A 464 12.66 0.90 -7.01
N ASP A 465 13.35 1.45 -6.01
CA ASP A 465 12.74 1.80 -4.73
C ASP A 465 11.67 2.90 -4.89
N LEU A 466 12.05 4.02 -5.50
CA LEU A 466 11.18 5.20 -5.57
C LEU A 466 10.01 5.02 -6.54
N ILE A 467 10.17 4.22 -7.61
CA ILE A 467 9.09 3.96 -8.59
C ILE A 467 7.89 3.26 -7.97
N GLU A 468 8.08 2.48 -6.90
CA GLU A 468 7.03 1.70 -6.26
C GLU A 468 5.84 2.56 -5.82
N GLU A 469 6.09 3.79 -5.38
CA GLU A 469 5.04 4.73 -4.99
C GLU A 469 4.14 5.18 -6.15
N PHE A 470 4.61 5.04 -7.40
CA PHE A 470 3.96 5.63 -8.57
C PHE A 470 3.42 4.59 -9.56
N ARG A 471 3.83 3.31 -9.46
CA ARG A 471 3.44 2.26 -10.42
C ARG A 471 1.92 2.20 -10.60
N ALA A 472 1.20 1.94 -9.50
CA ALA A 472 -0.26 1.79 -9.55
C ALA A 472 -0.98 3.09 -9.96
N PHE A 473 -0.48 4.24 -9.47
CA PHE A 473 -1.13 5.53 -9.71
C PHE A 473 -0.99 6.02 -11.15
N ILE A 474 0.12 5.72 -11.80
CA ILE A 474 0.44 6.21 -13.15
C ILE A 474 0.25 5.12 -14.19
N VAL A 475 1.02 4.02 -14.10
CA VAL A 475 1.10 3.03 -15.17
C VAL A 475 -0.05 2.05 -15.13
N ASP A 476 -0.29 1.38 -14.00
CA ASP A 476 -1.36 0.39 -13.91
C ASP A 476 -2.70 1.03 -14.26
N ARG A 477 -2.97 2.22 -13.68
CA ARG A 477 -4.17 2.99 -14.00
C ARG A 477 -4.29 3.34 -15.49
N ALA A 478 -3.19 3.70 -16.15
CA ALA A 478 -3.20 4.04 -17.58
C ALA A 478 -3.50 2.79 -18.42
N ILE A 479 -2.76 1.71 -18.20
CA ILE A 479 -2.84 0.50 -19.03
C ILE A 479 -4.18 -0.23 -18.79
N ILE A 480 -4.60 -0.42 -17.54
CA ILE A 480 -5.88 -1.08 -17.23
C ILE A 480 -7.06 -0.24 -17.76
N SER A 481 -6.97 1.09 -17.72
CA SER A 481 -7.99 1.94 -18.35
C SER A 481 -8.06 1.75 -19.86
N MET A 482 -6.92 1.62 -20.57
CA MET A 482 -6.89 1.35 -22.00
C MET A 482 -7.51 -0.02 -22.33
N VAL A 483 -7.14 -1.04 -21.54
CA VAL A 483 -7.68 -2.40 -21.68
C VAL A 483 -9.19 -2.42 -21.47
N ASN A 484 -9.70 -1.82 -20.40
CA ASN A 484 -11.14 -1.80 -20.09
C ASN A 484 -11.96 -0.93 -21.05
N LYS A 485 -11.34 0.04 -21.73
CA LYS A 485 -11.95 0.81 -22.80
C LYS A 485 -11.88 0.14 -24.17
N ASN A 486 -11.29 -1.05 -24.24
CA ASN A 486 -11.07 -1.75 -25.50
C ASN A 486 -10.25 -0.95 -26.52
N GLU A 487 -9.29 -0.14 -26.06
CA GLU A 487 -8.40 0.53 -27.00
C GLU A 487 -7.62 -0.49 -27.83
N PRO A 488 -7.34 -0.20 -29.10
CA PRO A 488 -6.67 -1.17 -29.97
C PRO A 488 -5.21 -1.37 -29.54
N PHE A 489 -4.88 -2.62 -29.28
CA PHE A 489 -3.51 -3.07 -29.06
C PHE A 489 -3.11 -3.99 -30.23
N GLU A 490 -1.98 -3.69 -30.84
CA GLU A 490 -1.41 -4.49 -31.92
C GLU A 490 -0.05 -5.06 -31.49
N ILE A 491 0.09 -6.37 -31.61
CA ILE A 491 1.38 -7.05 -31.54
C ILE A 491 1.75 -7.45 -32.98
N LYS A 492 2.98 -7.12 -33.38
CA LYS A 492 3.58 -7.54 -34.63
C LYS A 492 4.89 -8.22 -34.33
N ASP A 493 5.08 -9.45 -34.83
CA ASP A 493 6.29 -10.25 -34.62
C ASP A 493 6.65 -10.42 -33.13
N GLY A 494 5.64 -10.62 -32.27
CA GLY A 494 5.81 -10.76 -30.80
C GLY A 494 6.09 -9.45 -30.05
N LEU A 495 6.10 -8.30 -30.72
CA LEU A 495 6.40 -6.99 -30.16
C LEU A 495 5.20 -6.04 -30.28
N LEU A 496 5.10 -5.10 -29.33
CA LEU A 496 4.11 -4.00 -29.44
C LEU A 496 4.38 -3.18 -30.72
N SER A 497 3.33 -2.96 -31.53
CA SER A 497 3.46 -2.11 -32.72
C SER A 497 3.86 -0.67 -32.36
N ALA A 498 4.47 0.05 -33.28
CA ALA A 498 4.84 1.46 -33.07
C ALA A 498 3.64 2.32 -32.67
N LYS A 499 2.47 2.07 -33.28
CA LYS A 499 1.22 2.75 -32.97
C LYS A 499 0.73 2.45 -31.54
N THR A 500 0.81 1.19 -31.11
CA THR A 500 0.47 0.78 -29.74
C THR A 500 1.41 1.43 -28.73
N ARG A 501 2.74 1.44 -28.98
CA ARG A 501 3.73 2.12 -28.12
C ARG A 501 3.45 3.62 -28.00
N GLN A 502 3.11 4.30 -29.10
CA GLN A 502 2.73 5.72 -29.07
C GLN A 502 1.48 5.97 -28.24
N ASN A 503 0.47 5.11 -28.35
CA ASN A 503 -0.77 5.23 -27.59
C ASN A 503 -0.53 5.00 -26.09
N ILE A 504 0.23 3.98 -25.72
CA ILE A 504 0.65 3.75 -24.32
C ILE A 504 1.40 4.96 -23.78
N ALA A 505 2.38 5.45 -24.53
CA ALA A 505 3.16 6.60 -24.12
C ALA A 505 2.30 7.86 -23.91
N LYS A 506 1.32 8.09 -24.79
CA LYS A 506 0.35 9.17 -24.65
C LYS A 506 -0.44 9.03 -23.34
N ASN A 507 -1.05 7.85 -23.09
CA ASN A 507 -1.86 7.61 -21.89
C ASN A 507 -1.05 7.71 -20.59
N VAL A 508 0.17 7.18 -20.55
CA VAL A 508 1.08 7.29 -19.39
C VAL A 508 1.46 8.76 -19.15
N ASN A 509 1.79 9.52 -20.21
CA ASN A 509 2.11 10.94 -20.09
C ASN A 509 0.90 11.77 -19.64
N GLU A 510 -0.32 11.46 -20.09
CA GLU A 510 -1.53 12.10 -19.58
C GLU A 510 -1.67 11.93 -18.05
N LYS A 511 -1.33 10.77 -17.51
CA LYS A 511 -1.31 10.55 -16.04
C LYS A 511 -0.17 11.32 -15.36
N LEU A 512 1.01 11.38 -15.98
CA LEU A 512 2.14 12.17 -15.47
C LEU A 512 1.85 13.68 -15.43
N PHE A 513 1.13 14.19 -16.42
CA PHE A 513 0.76 15.60 -16.49
C PHE A 513 -0.55 15.96 -15.80
N ALA A 514 -1.32 14.96 -15.36
CA ALA A 514 -2.55 15.17 -14.61
C ALA A 514 -2.26 15.80 -13.24
N TYR A 515 -3.13 16.73 -12.85
CA TYR A 515 -3.09 17.31 -11.52
C TYR A 515 -3.70 16.36 -10.48
N THR A 516 -3.06 16.25 -9.34
CA THR A 516 -3.55 15.48 -8.21
C THR A 516 -3.23 16.17 -6.89
N GLN A 517 -3.96 15.81 -5.85
CA GLN A 517 -3.76 16.35 -4.52
C GLN A 517 -2.47 15.82 -3.89
N TYR A 518 -1.61 16.71 -3.43
CA TYR A 518 -0.38 16.39 -2.71
C TYR A 518 -0.15 17.39 -1.58
N ARG A 519 -0.21 16.92 -0.33
CA ARG A 519 0.04 17.75 0.88
C ARG A 519 -0.71 19.09 0.90
N GLY A 520 -1.98 19.09 0.49
CA GLY A 520 -2.81 20.29 0.44
C GLY A 520 -2.76 21.08 -0.87
N GLU A 521 -1.82 20.78 -1.77
CA GLU A 521 -1.64 21.47 -3.06
C GLU A 521 -2.09 20.59 -4.24
N GLN A 522 -2.53 21.22 -5.32
CA GLN A 522 -2.79 20.56 -6.61
C GLN A 522 -1.54 20.65 -7.47
N LEU A 523 -0.87 19.52 -7.68
CA LEU A 523 0.37 19.42 -8.46
C LEU A 523 0.23 18.38 -9.56
N LYS A 524 1.03 18.53 -10.64
CA LYS A 524 1.16 17.47 -11.64
C LYS A 524 1.89 16.28 -11.02
N ALA A 525 1.49 15.06 -11.39
CA ALA A 525 2.11 13.85 -10.85
C ALA A 525 3.64 13.81 -11.10
N GLN A 526 4.10 14.28 -12.24
CA GLN A 526 5.53 14.41 -12.54
C GLN A 526 6.29 15.35 -11.58
N ASP A 527 5.66 16.43 -11.12
CA ASP A 527 6.27 17.39 -10.19
C ASP A 527 6.28 16.81 -8.76
N ILE A 528 5.31 15.94 -8.44
CA ILE A 528 5.30 15.17 -7.20
C ILE A 528 6.48 14.19 -7.16
N ILE A 529 6.81 13.54 -8.27
CA ILE A 529 8.00 12.69 -8.38
C ILE A 529 9.26 13.49 -8.02
N ASP A 530 9.41 14.70 -8.56
CA ASP A 530 10.54 15.56 -8.26
C ASP A 530 10.57 15.97 -6.79
N LYS A 531 9.41 16.30 -6.19
CA LYS A 531 9.28 16.58 -4.75
C LYS A 531 9.59 15.37 -3.87
N GLN A 532 9.22 14.15 -4.28
CA GLN A 532 9.53 12.92 -3.54
C GLN A 532 11.04 12.60 -3.59
N ALA A 533 11.68 12.75 -4.74
CA ALA A 533 13.15 12.63 -4.83
C ALA A 533 13.85 13.64 -3.91
N TYR A 534 13.36 14.88 -3.84
CA TYR A 534 13.88 15.89 -2.93
C TYR A 534 13.60 15.58 -1.45
N ALA A 535 12.42 15.06 -1.13
CA ALA A 535 12.08 14.62 0.22
C ALA A 535 12.97 13.45 0.68
N LEU A 536 13.26 12.51 -0.23
CA LEU A 536 14.20 11.42 0.04
C LEU A 536 15.60 11.96 0.32
N LYS A 537 16.08 12.93 -0.48
CA LYS A 537 17.36 13.58 -0.22
C LYS A 537 17.41 14.20 1.18
N ARG A 538 16.39 14.97 1.59
CA ARG A 538 16.34 15.54 2.95
C ARG A 538 16.32 14.46 4.04
N ALA A 539 15.58 13.36 3.80
CA ALA A 539 15.59 12.25 4.73
C ALA A 539 16.99 11.64 4.90
N VAL A 540 17.77 11.57 3.83
CA VAL A 540 19.14 11.04 3.83
C VAL A 540 20.13 12.03 4.48
N THR A 541 20.05 13.32 4.14
CA THR A 541 21.08 14.32 4.49
C THR A 541 20.75 15.18 5.71
N GLN A 542 19.45 15.34 6.05
CA GLN A 542 18.96 16.28 7.08
C GLN A 542 18.16 15.60 8.20
N ASN A 543 18.20 14.27 8.25
CA ASN A 543 17.49 13.46 9.25
C ASN A 543 15.97 13.65 9.30
N GLU A 544 15.34 14.15 8.25
CA GLU A 544 13.88 14.24 8.14
C GLU A 544 13.23 12.87 7.99
N LYS A 545 11.95 12.75 8.40
CA LYS A 545 11.15 11.53 8.16
C LYS A 545 10.69 11.51 6.71
N TYR A 546 11.05 10.46 5.98
CA TYR A 546 10.50 10.22 4.65
C TYR A 546 9.02 9.79 4.76
N LYS A 547 8.16 10.40 3.95
CA LYS A 547 6.74 10.04 3.83
C LYS A 547 6.43 9.80 2.35
N PRO A 548 5.88 8.63 1.99
CA PRO A 548 5.62 8.29 0.60
C PRO A 548 4.47 9.09 0.00
N PHE A 549 4.42 9.13 -1.32
CA PHE A 549 3.26 9.64 -2.04
C PHE A 549 2.10 8.65 -1.98
N ILE A 550 0.90 9.17 -1.70
CA ILE A 550 -0.34 8.39 -1.72
C ILE A 550 -1.35 9.15 -2.57
N GLY A 551 -1.69 8.55 -3.71
CA GLY A 551 -2.61 9.11 -4.68
C GLY A 551 -4.08 8.90 -4.31
N ARG A 552 -4.93 9.84 -4.73
CA ARG A 552 -6.39 9.69 -4.71
C ARG A 552 -6.87 9.31 -6.10
N PHE A 553 -7.60 8.21 -6.20
CA PHE A 553 -8.22 7.77 -7.44
C PHE A 553 -9.65 8.30 -7.52
N GLN A 554 -9.92 9.06 -8.57
CA GLN A 554 -11.24 9.65 -8.87
C GLN A 554 -11.74 9.12 -10.21
#